data_ce312136730edacf5793fdbba2f62e85
#
_entry.id   ce312136730edacf5793fdbba2f62e85
#
_cell.length_a   1.000
_cell.length_b   1.000
_cell.length_c   1.000
_cell.angle_alpha   90.00
_cell.angle_beta   90.00
_cell.angle_gamma   90.00
#
_symmetry.space_group_name_H-M   'P 1'
#
loop_
_entity.id
_entity.type
_entity.pdbx_description
1 polymer ?
#
loop_
_entity_poly.entity_id
_entity_poly.type
_entity_poly.pdbx_seq_one_letter_code
_entity_poly.pdbx_strand_id
1 'polypeptide(L)'
;RVTLCEMKPQKFSPAHSSPNFAELVCSNSLRSDELTNAVGLLKAEMRAMGSLIMESADANKVAAGGALAVDREGFSKYITDKLKSLPNVEVVSAEATEIPEGEVVIATGPLSSDAIAEKIAALCPDSDLHFYDAVAPIVTLESVDMDSAFFASRYDKGTADYVNCPMDKDEYLAFVEELTHAKEAEVHGFDDGGVFEGCMPVEVMARRGVDTCL
;
A
#
# COMPACT_ATOMS: atom_id res chain seq x y z
N ARG A 1 -19.03 5.92 -21.73
CA ARG A 1 -17.70 6.52 -22.00
C ARG A 1 -17.19 7.12 -20.70
N VAL A 2 -15.91 6.89 -20.39
CA VAL A 2 -15.26 7.38 -19.18
C VAL A 2 -14.02 8.19 -19.59
N THR A 3 -13.84 9.36 -19.00
CA THR A 3 -12.57 10.11 -19.08
C THR A 3 -11.77 9.83 -17.79
N LEU A 4 -10.60 9.21 -17.94
CA LEU A 4 -9.69 8.91 -16.84
C LEU A 4 -8.57 9.95 -16.82
N CYS A 5 -8.54 10.79 -15.78
CA CYS A 5 -7.48 11.76 -15.58
C CYS A 5 -6.42 11.14 -14.64
N GLU A 6 -5.16 11.15 -15.09
CA GLU A 6 -3.99 10.70 -14.31
C GLU A 6 -2.86 11.71 -14.49
N MET A 7 -2.30 12.22 -13.41
CA MET A 7 -1.23 13.22 -13.49
C MET A 7 0.10 12.66 -14.00
N LYS A 8 0.32 11.35 -13.83
CA LYS A 8 1.53 10.70 -14.36
C LYS A 8 1.43 10.48 -15.89
N PRO A 9 2.50 10.50 -16.60
CA PRO A 9 3.90 10.72 -16.19
C PRO A 9 4.32 12.20 -16.09
N GLN A 10 3.42 13.17 -16.24
CA GLN A 10 3.77 14.58 -16.26
C GLN A 10 4.13 15.12 -14.86
N LYS A 11 3.45 14.62 -13.83
CA LYS A 11 3.70 14.94 -12.44
C LYS A 11 3.65 13.68 -11.58
N PHE A 12 4.56 13.58 -10.63
CA PHE A 12 4.61 12.47 -9.67
C PHE A 12 4.41 13.02 -8.26
N SER A 13 3.80 12.24 -7.39
CA SER A 13 3.88 12.49 -5.95
C SER A 13 5.24 12.02 -5.41
N PRO A 14 5.64 12.42 -4.20
CA PRO A 14 6.92 11.98 -3.62
C PRO A 14 7.11 10.45 -3.52
N ALA A 15 6.02 9.68 -3.44
CA ALA A 15 6.08 8.24 -3.29
C ALA A 15 5.90 7.45 -4.61
N HIS A 16 5.44 8.12 -5.68
CA HIS A 16 5.27 7.47 -6.97
C HIS A 16 6.53 7.56 -7.82
N SER A 17 6.89 6.49 -8.49
CA SER A 17 8.06 6.40 -9.39
C SER A 17 7.74 5.82 -10.76
N SER A 18 6.63 5.09 -10.88
CA SER A 18 6.18 4.45 -12.11
C SER A 18 5.17 5.31 -12.87
N PRO A 19 5.24 5.39 -14.21
CA PRO A 19 4.24 6.07 -15.03
C PRO A 19 2.91 5.30 -15.13
N ASN A 20 2.86 4.10 -14.59
CA ASN A 20 1.69 3.22 -14.66
C ASN A 20 0.58 3.66 -13.70
N PHE A 21 -0.66 3.28 -14.02
CA PHE A 21 -1.81 3.44 -13.12
C PHE A 21 -1.75 2.42 -11.99
N ALA A 22 -2.47 2.67 -10.90
CA ALA A 22 -2.58 1.76 -9.77
C ALA A 22 -1.23 1.30 -9.20
N GLU A 23 -0.23 2.18 -9.17
CA GLU A 23 1.05 1.92 -8.54
C GLU A 23 0.86 1.69 -7.04
N LEU A 24 1.38 0.56 -6.54
CA LEU A 24 1.34 0.23 -5.12
C LEU A 24 2.51 0.90 -4.40
N VAL A 25 2.26 1.90 -3.58
CA VAL A 25 3.30 2.72 -2.94
C VAL A 25 3.68 2.28 -1.52
N CYS A 26 2.80 1.58 -0.82
CA CYS A 26 3.07 1.10 0.55
C CYS A 26 3.52 -0.36 0.55
N SER A 27 2.61 -1.28 0.29
CA SER A 27 2.85 -2.72 0.31
C SER A 27 2.41 -3.36 -1.00
N ASN A 28 3.03 -4.47 -1.40
CA ASN A 28 2.56 -5.29 -2.50
C ASN A 28 1.54 -6.35 -2.06
N SER A 29 1.18 -6.38 -0.78
CA SER A 29 0.18 -7.29 -0.24
C SER A 29 -1.20 -6.67 -0.25
N LEU A 30 -2.16 -7.37 -0.84
CA LEU A 30 -3.58 -7.04 -0.80
C LEU A 30 -4.31 -7.78 0.35
N ARG A 31 -3.58 -8.14 1.40
CA ARG A 31 -4.05 -8.88 2.58
C ARG A 31 -4.48 -10.32 2.27
N SER A 32 -5.21 -10.96 3.21
CA SER A 32 -5.65 -12.35 3.09
C SER A 32 -6.46 -12.63 1.81
N ASP A 33 -6.23 -13.79 1.20
CA ASP A 33 -6.99 -14.33 0.06
C ASP A 33 -7.94 -15.48 0.49
N GLU A 34 -7.97 -15.80 1.78
CA GLU A 34 -8.77 -16.88 2.31
C GLU A 34 -10.24 -16.51 2.49
N LEU A 35 -11.16 -17.35 2.01
CA LEU A 35 -12.61 -17.12 2.08
C LEU A 35 -13.17 -17.04 3.51
N THR A 36 -12.46 -17.59 4.47
CA THR A 36 -12.81 -17.52 5.90
C THR A 36 -12.51 -16.18 6.53
N ASN A 37 -11.86 -15.28 5.80
CA ASN A 37 -11.49 -13.94 6.22
C ASN A 37 -12.33 -12.92 5.43
N ALA A 38 -12.84 -11.89 6.09
CA ALA A 38 -13.71 -10.87 5.48
C ALA A 38 -13.09 -10.23 4.23
N VAL A 39 -11.77 -9.92 4.27
CA VAL A 39 -11.09 -9.32 3.11
C VAL A 39 -10.84 -10.32 1.97
N GLY A 40 -10.72 -11.61 2.28
CA GLY A 40 -10.64 -12.67 1.27
C GLY A 40 -12.00 -12.93 0.63
N LEU A 41 -13.08 -12.93 1.41
CA LEU A 41 -14.44 -13.04 0.90
C LEU A 41 -14.77 -11.87 -0.05
N LEU A 42 -14.45 -10.63 0.34
CA LEU A 42 -14.63 -9.45 -0.52
C LEU A 42 -13.90 -9.61 -1.86
N LYS A 43 -12.67 -10.15 -1.86
CA LYS A 43 -11.94 -10.40 -3.11
C LYS A 43 -12.62 -11.45 -3.99
N ALA A 44 -13.19 -12.49 -3.39
CA ALA A 44 -13.96 -13.49 -4.14
C ALA A 44 -15.21 -12.87 -4.79
N GLU A 45 -15.91 -11.99 -4.09
CA GLU A 45 -17.05 -11.23 -4.64
C GLU A 45 -16.58 -10.31 -5.76
N MET A 46 -15.47 -9.59 -5.61
CA MET A 46 -14.89 -8.75 -6.66
C MET A 46 -14.52 -9.57 -7.90
N ARG A 47 -13.93 -10.77 -7.73
CA ARG A 47 -13.64 -11.69 -8.84
C ARG A 47 -14.91 -12.10 -9.57
N ALA A 48 -15.98 -12.45 -8.82
CA ALA A 48 -17.26 -12.81 -9.40
C ALA A 48 -17.91 -11.66 -10.20
N MET A 49 -17.62 -10.41 -9.83
CA MET A 49 -18.06 -9.21 -10.56
C MET A 49 -17.14 -8.83 -11.72
N GLY A 50 -16.07 -9.58 -12.01
CA GLY A 50 -15.13 -9.28 -13.09
C GLY A 50 -14.24 -8.05 -12.82
N SER A 51 -13.81 -7.87 -11.58
CA SER A 51 -12.94 -6.76 -11.20
C SER A 51 -11.59 -6.80 -11.93
N LEU A 52 -11.25 -5.74 -12.64
CA LEU A 52 -9.94 -5.57 -13.28
C LEU A 52 -8.79 -5.63 -12.27
N ILE A 53 -9.00 -5.11 -11.07
CA ILE A 53 -8.00 -5.15 -10.00
C ILE A 53 -7.69 -6.61 -9.62
N MET A 54 -8.72 -7.43 -9.49
CA MET A 54 -8.53 -8.85 -9.16
C MET A 54 -7.96 -9.65 -10.34
N GLU A 55 -8.37 -9.35 -11.58
CA GLU A 55 -7.80 -9.94 -12.80
C GLU A 55 -6.28 -9.68 -12.85
N SER A 56 -5.86 -8.45 -12.59
CA SER A 56 -4.45 -8.08 -12.54
C SER A 56 -3.71 -8.75 -11.38
N ALA A 57 -4.33 -8.78 -10.19
CA ALA A 57 -3.72 -9.37 -9.01
C ALA A 57 -3.46 -10.87 -9.18
N ASP A 58 -4.43 -11.59 -9.74
CA ASP A 58 -4.32 -13.03 -9.98
C ASP A 58 -3.27 -13.34 -11.07
N ALA A 59 -3.14 -12.47 -12.09
CA ALA A 59 -2.15 -12.61 -13.15
C ALA A 59 -0.71 -12.33 -12.69
N ASN A 60 -0.53 -11.54 -11.63
CA ASN A 60 0.78 -11.10 -11.13
C ASN A 60 1.04 -11.55 -9.69
N LYS A 61 0.34 -12.61 -9.25
CA LYS A 61 0.46 -13.14 -7.88
C LYS A 61 1.88 -13.65 -7.61
N VAL A 62 2.41 -13.30 -6.44
CA VAL A 62 3.66 -13.86 -5.91
C VAL A 62 3.39 -14.64 -4.62
N ALA A 63 4.30 -15.53 -4.25
CA ALA A 63 4.18 -16.36 -3.06
C ALA A 63 4.18 -15.50 -1.78
N ALA A 64 3.15 -15.65 -0.95
CA ALA A 64 2.97 -14.91 0.31
C ALA A 64 2.05 -15.65 1.32
N GLY A 65 2.14 -16.97 1.40
CA GLY A 65 1.31 -17.78 2.30
C GLY A 65 -0.17 -17.62 2.00
N GLY A 66 -0.97 -17.29 3.01
CA GLY A 66 -2.41 -17.06 2.89
C GLY A 66 -2.79 -15.65 2.41
N ALA A 67 -1.81 -14.79 2.10
CA ALA A 67 -2.05 -13.45 1.57
C ALA A 67 -2.04 -13.43 0.04
N LEU A 68 -2.73 -12.47 -0.56
CA LEU A 68 -2.60 -12.12 -1.96
C LEU A 68 -1.55 -11.03 -2.08
N ALA A 69 -0.33 -11.39 -2.45
CA ALA A 69 0.72 -10.44 -2.80
C ALA A 69 0.98 -10.49 -4.31
N VAL A 70 1.45 -9.38 -4.86
CA VAL A 70 1.64 -9.21 -6.29
C VAL A 70 3.01 -8.64 -6.63
N ASP A 71 3.51 -8.94 -7.82
CA ASP A 71 4.56 -8.16 -8.44
C ASP A 71 4.04 -6.75 -8.75
N ARG A 72 4.67 -5.73 -8.19
CA ARG A 72 4.15 -4.35 -8.26
C ARG A 72 4.12 -3.79 -9.67
N GLU A 73 5.17 -4.06 -10.43
CA GLU A 73 5.30 -3.55 -11.79
C GLU A 73 4.35 -4.26 -12.74
N GLY A 74 4.32 -5.59 -12.69
CA GLY A 74 3.38 -6.40 -13.48
C GLY A 74 1.92 -6.03 -13.20
N PHE A 75 1.57 -5.85 -11.92
CA PHE A 75 0.23 -5.47 -11.51
C PHE A 75 -0.21 -4.11 -12.10
N SER A 76 0.60 -3.08 -11.92
CA SER A 76 0.27 -1.73 -12.40
C SER A 76 0.32 -1.63 -13.93
N LYS A 77 1.27 -2.32 -14.56
CA LYS A 77 1.36 -2.39 -16.02
C LYS A 77 0.14 -3.07 -16.63
N TYR A 78 -0.29 -4.20 -16.09
CA TYR A 78 -1.47 -4.92 -16.57
C TYR A 78 -2.72 -4.02 -16.58
N ILE A 79 -2.98 -3.32 -15.47
CA ILE A 79 -4.11 -2.40 -15.34
C ILE A 79 -4.01 -1.26 -16.35
N THR A 80 -2.81 -0.69 -16.50
CA THR A 80 -2.54 0.41 -17.42
C THR A 80 -2.83 0.02 -18.87
N ASP A 81 -2.29 -1.11 -19.30
CA ASP A 81 -2.44 -1.60 -20.67
C ASP A 81 -3.91 -1.94 -20.97
N LYS A 82 -4.59 -2.57 -20.02
CA LYS A 82 -6.01 -2.92 -20.15
C LYS A 82 -6.87 -1.67 -20.29
N LEU A 83 -6.73 -0.68 -19.40
CA LEU A 83 -7.52 0.55 -19.47
C LEU A 83 -7.28 1.34 -20.74
N LYS A 84 -6.02 1.44 -21.21
CA LYS A 84 -5.67 2.11 -22.46
C LYS A 84 -6.20 1.38 -23.71
N SER A 85 -6.48 0.08 -23.61
CA SER A 85 -7.03 -0.70 -24.71
C SER A 85 -8.56 -0.59 -24.87
N LEU A 86 -9.26 -0.06 -23.85
CA LEU A 86 -10.72 0.01 -23.86
C LEU A 86 -11.22 1.18 -24.72
N PRO A 87 -12.07 0.93 -25.73
CA PRO A 87 -12.51 1.98 -26.66
C PRO A 87 -13.47 3.01 -26.03
N ASN A 88 -14.01 2.69 -24.85
CA ASN A 88 -14.89 3.58 -24.08
C ASN A 88 -14.16 4.35 -22.98
N VAL A 89 -12.84 4.19 -22.85
CA VAL A 89 -12.00 4.93 -21.91
C VAL A 89 -11.11 5.90 -22.67
N GLU A 90 -11.17 7.17 -22.30
CA GLU A 90 -10.30 8.22 -22.79
C GLU A 90 -9.34 8.61 -21.67
N VAL A 91 -8.05 8.43 -21.88
CA VAL A 91 -7.02 8.76 -20.91
C VAL A 91 -6.49 10.16 -21.15
N VAL A 92 -6.57 11.01 -20.13
CA VAL A 92 -6.01 12.36 -20.11
C VAL A 92 -4.86 12.38 -19.11
N SER A 93 -3.63 12.56 -19.62
CA SER A 93 -2.44 12.70 -18.75
C SER A 93 -2.30 14.15 -18.32
N ALA A 94 -2.98 14.49 -17.25
CA ALA A 94 -2.95 15.82 -16.63
C ALA A 94 -3.33 15.73 -15.15
N GLU A 95 -2.81 16.66 -14.35
CA GLU A 95 -3.27 16.86 -12.98
C GLU A 95 -4.71 17.38 -12.97
N ALA A 96 -5.61 16.70 -12.24
CA ALA A 96 -6.93 17.21 -11.96
C ALA A 96 -6.84 18.24 -10.82
N THR A 97 -7.06 19.50 -11.12
CA THR A 97 -7.03 20.59 -10.15
C THR A 97 -8.41 21.07 -9.74
N GLU A 98 -9.45 20.61 -10.44
CA GLU A 98 -10.85 20.93 -10.19
C GLU A 98 -11.68 19.64 -10.26
N ILE A 99 -12.79 19.62 -9.54
CA ILE A 99 -13.79 18.55 -9.62
C ILE A 99 -14.80 18.98 -10.68
N PRO A 100 -14.89 18.29 -11.84
CA PRO A 100 -15.81 18.67 -12.88
C PRO A 100 -17.27 18.44 -12.47
N GLU A 101 -18.21 19.08 -13.17
CA GLU A 101 -19.64 18.82 -13.00
C GLU A 101 -20.02 17.43 -13.56
N GLY A 102 -21.01 16.79 -12.96
CA GLY A 102 -21.55 15.52 -13.41
C GLY A 102 -21.22 14.35 -12.46
N GLU A 103 -21.20 13.13 -13.02
CA GLU A 103 -20.85 11.93 -12.26
C GLU A 103 -19.31 11.77 -12.23
N VAL A 104 -18.74 11.89 -11.05
CA VAL A 104 -17.29 11.88 -10.83
C VAL A 104 -16.91 10.85 -9.76
N VAL A 105 -15.87 10.10 -10.02
CA VAL A 105 -15.21 9.24 -9.04
C VAL A 105 -13.78 9.75 -8.83
N ILE A 106 -13.46 10.12 -7.60
CA ILE A 106 -12.09 10.51 -7.22
C ILE A 106 -11.43 9.29 -6.61
N ALA A 107 -10.44 8.74 -7.30
CA ALA A 107 -9.70 7.54 -6.92
C ALA A 107 -8.19 7.78 -6.96
N THR A 108 -7.77 8.97 -6.53
CA THR A 108 -6.37 9.43 -6.56
C THR A 108 -5.48 8.79 -5.48
N GLY A 109 -6.10 8.02 -4.56
CA GLY A 109 -5.39 7.36 -3.49
C GLY A 109 -4.95 8.29 -2.36
N PRO A 110 -4.12 7.79 -1.43
CA PRO A 110 -3.72 8.56 -0.24
C PRO A 110 -2.78 9.71 -0.57
N LEU A 111 -2.11 9.70 -1.72
CA LEU A 111 -1.15 10.70 -2.17
C LEU A 111 -1.75 11.61 -3.26
N SER A 112 -2.96 12.08 -3.03
CA SER A 112 -3.60 13.09 -3.87
C SER A 112 -2.75 14.36 -3.92
N SER A 113 -2.75 15.06 -5.08
CA SER A 113 -2.09 16.35 -5.15
C SER A 113 -2.79 17.40 -4.29
N ASP A 114 -2.05 18.39 -3.80
CA ASP A 114 -2.59 19.44 -2.94
C ASP A 114 -3.81 20.12 -3.56
N ALA A 115 -3.77 20.39 -4.87
CA ALA A 115 -4.85 21.06 -5.59
C ALA A 115 -6.18 20.29 -5.52
N ILE A 116 -6.17 18.95 -5.74
CA ILE A 116 -7.40 18.16 -5.64
C ILE A 116 -7.77 17.89 -4.17
N ALA A 117 -6.80 17.76 -3.28
CA ALA A 117 -7.02 17.59 -1.85
C ALA A 117 -7.77 18.79 -1.24
N GLU A 118 -7.40 20.02 -1.60
CA GLU A 118 -8.11 21.24 -1.19
C GLU A 118 -9.58 21.24 -1.67
N LYS A 119 -9.84 20.77 -2.91
CA LYS A 119 -11.21 20.67 -3.44
C LYS A 119 -12.05 19.63 -2.72
N ILE A 120 -11.42 18.48 -2.36
CA ILE A 120 -12.08 17.43 -1.57
C ILE A 120 -12.40 17.95 -0.16
N ALA A 121 -11.43 18.62 0.49
CA ALA A 121 -11.64 19.22 1.82
C ALA A 121 -12.78 20.25 1.83
N ALA A 122 -12.92 21.03 0.77
CA ALA A 122 -14.02 21.98 0.63
C ALA A 122 -15.42 21.33 0.52
N LEU A 123 -15.48 20.06 0.03
CA LEU A 123 -16.73 19.29 0.00
C LEU A 123 -17.05 18.62 1.34
N CYS A 124 -16.07 18.42 2.19
CA CYS A 124 -16.18 17.73 3.46
C CYS A 124 -15.65 18.58 4.62
N PRO A 125 -16.27 19.73 4.91
CA PRO A 125 -15.72 20.71 5.86
C PRO A 125 -15.64 20.20 7.31
N ASP A 126 -16.40 19.16 7.64
CA ASP A 126 -16.45 18.56 8.99
C ASP A 126 -15.54 17.31 9.12
N SER A 127 -14.72 17.02 8.11
CA SER A 127 -13.82 15.87 8.12
C SER A 127 -12.38 16.28 7.82
N ASP A 128 -11.45 15.84 8.65
CA ASP A 128 -10.02 16.00 8.37
C ASP A 128 -9.57 14.95 7.35
N LEU A 129 -8.78 15.39 6.37
CA LEU A 129 -8.06 14.47 5.50
C LEU A 129 -6.80 14.02 6.24
N HIS A 130 -6.81 12.80 6.75
CA HIS A 130 -5.64 12.20 7.38
C HIS A 130 -4.79 11.50 6.32
N PHE A 131 -3.54 11.91 6.22
CA PHE A 131 -2.53 11.26 5.42
C PHE A 131 -1.44 10.70 6.34
N TYR A 132 -1.07 9.46 6.09
CA TYR A 132 0.04 8.81 6.77
C TYR A 132 0.92 8.10 5.75
N ASP A 133 2.19 8.46 5.69
CA ASP A 133 3.19 7.79 4.86
C ASP A 133 4.00 6.80 5.70
N ALA A 134 3.82 5.51 5.43
CA ALA A 134 4.57 4.43 6.06
C ALA A 134 5.54 3.83 5.06
N VAL A 135 6.82 4.07 5.23
CA VAL A 135 7.87 3.44 4.42
C VAL A 135 8.19 2.07 4.97
N ALA A 136 7.92 1.02 4.19
CA ALA A 136 8.42 -0.32 4.48
C ALA A 136 9.80 -0.50 3.83
N PRO A 137 10.89 -0.74 4.58
CA PRO A 137 12.20 -1.00 4.00
C PRO A 137 12.16 -2.30 3.20
N ILE A 138 12.70 -2.27 1.98
CA ILE A 138 12.79 -3.44 1.10
C ILE A 138 14.27 -3.77 0.93
N VAL A 139 14.61 -5.04 1.17
CA VAL A 139 15.95 -5.56 0.97
C VAL A 139 15.94 -6.71 -0.04
N THR A 140 17.05 -6.99 -0.69
CA THR A 140 17.17 -8.16 -1.57
C THR A 140 17.37 -9.42 -0.74
N LEU A 141 16.86 -10.56 -1.23
CA LEU A 141 17.00 -11.83 -0.51
C LEU A 141 18.46 -12.21 -0.32
N GLU A 142 19.33 -11.87 -1.27
CA GLU A 142 20.77 -12.13 -1.20
C GLU A 142 21.48 -11.36 -0.09
N SER A 143 20.86 -10.25 0.40
CA SER A 143 21.40 -9.47 1.52
C SER A 143 21.02 -10.02 2.89
N VAL A 144 20.11 -11.02 2.93
CA VAL A 144 19.67 -11.65 4.18
C VAL A 144 20.62 -12.78 4.54
N ASP A 145 21.12 -12.77 5.78
CA ASP A 145 21.89 -13.87 6.34
C ASP A 145 20.98 -15.07 6.65
N MET A 146 20.94 -16.01 5.72
CA MET A 146 20.10 -17.21 5.85
C MET A 146 20.66 -18.25 6.84
N ASP A 147 21.86 -18.06 7.39
CA ASP A 147 22.38 -18.93 8.47
C ASP A 147 21.68 -18.62 9.81
N SER A 148 21.20 -17.38 9.97
CA SER A 148 20.45 -16.92 11.16
C SER A 148 18.95 -16.77 10.91
N ALA A 149 18.46 -16.95 9.68
CA ALA A 149 17.08 -16.79 9.28
C ALA A 149 16.50 -18.11 8.72
N PHE A 150 15.19 -18.22 8.71
CA PHE A 150 14.51 -19.42 8.18
C PHE A 150 13.18 -19.07 7.50
N PHE A 151 12.75 -19.93 6.58
CA PHE A 151 11.43 -19.81 5.96
C PHE A 151 10.34 -20.44 6.84
N ALA A 152 9.26 -19.70 7.05
CA ALA A 152 8.06 -20.22 7.72
C ALA A 152 6.79 -19.51 7.21
N SER A 153 5.64 -20.10 7.50
CA SER A 153 4.35 -19.44 7.33
C SER A 153 3.97 -18.66 8.59
N ARG A 154 3.20 -17.60 8.44
CA ARG A 154 2.66 -16.88 9.59
C ARG A 154 1.52 -17.68 10.21
N TYR A 155 1.62 -17.97 11.51
CA TYR A 155 0.66 -18.78 12.28
C TYR A 155 0.42 -20.20 11.71
N ASP A 156 1.43 -20.80 11.10
CA ASP A 156 1.36 -22.13 10.44
C ASP A 156 0.24 -22.23 9.38
N LYS A 157 -0.08 -21.10 8.72
CA LYS A 157 -1.11 -21.05 7.68
C LYS A 157 -0.49 -20.78 6.30
N GLY A 158 -0.89 -21.60 5.33
CA GLY A 158 -0.39 -21.51 3.96
C GLY A 158 1.03 -22.06 3.80
N THR A 159 1.73 -21.60 2.79
CA THR A 159 3.09 -22.00 2.45
C THR A 159 4.15 -21.22 3.22
N ALA A 160 5.33 -21.80 3.42
CA ALA A 160 6.44 -21.20 4.16
C ALA A 160 7.19 -20.15 3.28
N ASP A 161 6.52 -19.04 2.99
CA ASP A 161 7.00 -18.01 2.06
C ASP A 161 7.62 -16.79 2.74
N TYR A 162 7.61 -16.74 4.08
CA TYR A 162 8.17 -15.62 4.84
C TYR A 162 9.54 -15.98 5.40
N VAL A 163 10.50 -15.07 5.23
CA VAL A 163 11.78 -15.13 5.93
C VAL A 163 11.59 -14.61 7.35
N ASN A 164 11.88 -15.45 8.34
CA ASN A 164 11.79 -15.10 9.74
C ASN A 164 13.21 -14.92 10.29
N CYS A 165 13.45 -13.77 10.90
CA CYS A 165 14.71 -13.43 11.56
C CYS A 165 14.47 -13.48 13.08
N PRO A 166 14.79 -14.61 13.74
CA PRO A 166 14.59 -14.74 15.19
C PRO A 166 15.54 -13.81 15.94
N MET A 167 15.11 -13.33 17.08
CA MET A 167 15.94 -12.58 18.02
C MET A 167 15.85 -13.25 19.38
N ASP A 168 16.95 -13.35 20.09
CA ASP A 168 16.91 -13.64 21.51
C ASP A 168 16.45 -12.42 22.32
N LYS A 169 16.34 -12.58 23.64
CA LYS A 169 15.86 -11.50 24.50
C LYS A 169 16.77 -10.27 24.49
N ASP A 170 18.06 -10.47 24.49
CA ASP A 170 19.04 -9.38 24.57
C ASP A 170 19.12 -8.64 23.22
N GLU A 171 19.06 -9.37 22.12
CA GLU A 171 18.97 -8.82 20.75
C GLU A 171 17.68 -8.01 20.57
N TYR A 172 16.55 -8.55 21.05
CA TYR A 172 15.26 -7.86 20.98
C TYR A 172 15.27 -6.56 21.79
N LEU A 173 15.80 -6.57 23.02
CA LEU A 173 15.91 -5.37 23.85
C LEU A 173 16.80 -4.31 23.19
N ALA A 174 17.94 -4.73 22.62
CA ALA A 174 18.81 -3.83 21.87
C ALA A 174 18.11 -3.25 20.64
N PHE A 175 17.37 -4.07 19.88
CA PHE A 175 16.58 -3.61 18.73
C PHE A 175 15.54 -2.57 19.13
N VAL A 176 14.77 -2.80 20.20
CA VAL A 176 13.75 -1.83 20.67
C VAL A 176 14.40 -0.53 21.14
N GLU A 177 15.54 -0.60 21.84
CA GLU A 177 16.30 0.58 22.28
C GLU A 177 16.77 1.42 21.08
N GLU A 178 17.41 0.81 20.09
CA GLU A 178 17.86 1.49 18.87
C GLU A 178 16.68 2.08 18.10
N LEU A 179 15.57 1.33 17.96
CA LEU A 179 14.38 1.77 17.25
C LEU A 179 13.72 3.00 17.89
N THR A 180 13.67 3.05 19.23
CA THR A 180 13.08 4.19 19.95
C THR A 180 13.92 5.46 19.93
N HIS A 181 15.23 5.33 19.68
CA HIS A 181 16.18 6.44 19.60
C HIS A 181 16.64 6.76 18.17
N ALA A 182 16.18 5.99 17.19
CA ALA A 182 16.52 6.23 15.78
C ALA A 182 16.08 7.61 15.31
N LYS A 183 16.83 8.18 14.37
CA LYS A 183 16.44 9.41 13.71
C LYS A 183 15.23 9.15 12.80
N GLU A 184 14.16 9.83 13.07
CA GLU A 184 12.94 9.77 12.26
C GLU A 184 13.04 10.67 11.02
N ALA A 185 12.24 10.36 10.00
CA ALA A 185 12.00 11.27 8.90
C ALA A 185 11.29 12.54 9.40
N GLU A 186 11.52 13.66 8.71
CA GLU A 186 10.82 14.90 9.04
C GLU A 186 9.31 14.73 8.75
N VAL A 187 8.49 15.03 9.76
CA VAL A 187 7.03 15.03 9.64
C VAL A 187 6.61 16.25 8.81
N HIS A 188 5.90 16.02 7.73
CA HIS A 188 5.34 17.11 6.92
C HIS A 188 4.09 17.70 7.59
N GLY A 189 3.85 19.01 7.42
CA GLY A 189 2.93 19.84 8.22
C GLY A 189 1.43 19.51 8.16
N PHE A 190 1.02 18.41 7.51
CA PHE A 190 -0.34 17.84 7.56
C PHE A 190 -0.40 16.49 8.31
N ASP A 191 0.71 16.03 8.85
CA ASP A 191 0.81 14.88 9.74
C ASP A 191 0.51 15.37 11.19
N ASP A 192 -0.72 15.28 11.62
CA ASP A 192 -1.13 15.64 12.98
C ASP A 192 -0.88 14.55 14.02
N GLY A 193 -0.12 13.52 13.68
CA GLY A 193 0.26 12.41 14.57
C GLY A 193 -0.87 11.42 14.86
N GLY A 194 -2.01 11.53 14.21
CA GLY A 194 -3.11 10.58 14.30
C GLY A 194 -2.81 9.29 13.54
N VAL A 195 -2.31 8.26 14.23
CA VAL A 195 -2.04 6.94 13.64
C VAL A 195 -3.19 5.98 13.86
N PHE A 196 -3.55 5.19 12.84
CA PHE A 196 -4.53 4.12 12.98
C PHE A 196 -3.91 2.92 13.68
N GLU A 197 -4.60 2.33 14.65
CA GLU A 197 -4.14 1.13 15.37
C GLU A 197 -3.73 -0.02 14.42
N GLY A 198 -4.41 -0.19 13.29
CA GLY A 198 -4.11 -1.23 12.30
C GLY A 198 -2.94 -0.94 11.35
N CYS A 199 -2.40 0.27 11.36
CA CYS A 199 -1.28 0.70 10.50
C CYS A 199 -0.30 1.57 11.30
N MET A 200 -0.04 1.20 12.54
CA MET A 200 0.85 1.96 13.40
C MET A 200 2.32 1.69 13.06
N PRO A 201 3.17 2.73 12.96
CA PRO A 201 4.60 2.56 12.82
C PRO A 201 5.19 1.76 13.96
N VAL A 202 6.17 0.93 13.64
CA VAL A 202 6.80 0.05 14.63
C VAL A 202 7.52 0.86 15.73
N GLU A 203 8.09 2.01 15.42
CA GLU A 203 8.71 2.91 16.38
C GLU A 203 7.69 3.53 17.35
N VAL A 204 6.47 3.82 16.89
CA VAL A 204 5.37 4.29 17.77
C VAL A 204 4.92 3.17 18.70
N MET A 205 4.84 1.94 18.20
CA MET A 205 4.56 0.77 19.03
C MET A 205 5.65 0.57 20.08
N ALA A 206 6.91 0.60 19.70
CA ALA A 206 8.05 0.43 20.59
C ALA A 206 8.07 1.46 21.73
N ARG A 207 7.69 2.71 21.47
CA ARG A 207 7.60 3.77 22.49
C ARG A 207 6.45 3.56 23.49
N ARG A 208 5.42 2.79 23.14
CA ARG A 208 4.33 2.44 24.06
C ARG A 208 4.76 1.42 25.13
N GLY A 209 5.83 0.69 24.87
CA GLY A 209 6.42 -0.27 25.80
C GLY A 209 7.18 -1.38 25.08
N VAL A 210 8.18 -1.91 25.76
CA VAL A 210 9.07 -2.94 25.22
C VAL A 210 8.33 -4.22 24.75
N ASP A 211 7.21 -4.55 25.36
CA ASP A 211 6.43 -5.75 25.01
C ASP A 211 5.39 -5.49 23.88
N THR A 212 5.29 -4.27 23.38
CA THR A 212 4.24 -3.91 22.42
C THR A 212 4.51 -4.44 21.00
N CYS A 213 5.77 -4.71 20.69
CA CYS A 213 6.18 -5.25 19.38
C CYS A 213 6.29 -6.79 19.35
N LEU A 214 5.97 -7.50 20.45
CA LEU A 214 6.00 -8.96 20.56
C LEU A 214 4.76 -9.65 19.97
#